data_30eb2ef537f8627ae28af3d064807dcf
#
_entry.id   30eb2ef537f8627ae28af3d064807dcf
#
_cell.length_a   1.000
_cell.length_b   1.000
_cell.length_c   1.000
_cell.angle_alpha   90.00
_cell.angle_beta   90.00
_cell.angle_gamma   90.00
#
_symmetry.space_group_name_H-M   'P 1'
#
loop_
_entity.id
_entity.type
_entity.pdbx_description
1 polymer ?
#
loop_
_entity_poly.entity_id
_entity_poly.type
_entity_poly.pdbx_seq_one_letter_code
_entity_poly.pdbx_strand_id
1 'polypeptide(L)'
;MKNPPNIQAAHVIALGVLELVWSTGETLNVNLSDLPRRNAAFAKLADPVFFATMARDEWGHGIGWPGGLDLGADRLYELSREQAGLPTASEFEAWMERNGLSLSVAAESLGMTRRMIAHYRTGSKPIPIVVGLACKGWEATHTRQGQSA
;
A
#
# COMPACT_ATOMS: atom_id res chain seq x y z
N MET A 1 -3.20 6.57 4.92
CA MET A 1 -2.95 5.48 5.89
C MET A 1 -2.40 6.07 7.17
N LYS A 2 -3.14 5.91 8.28
CA LYS A 2 -2.76 6.55 9.55
C LYS A 2 -1.69 5.78 10.32
N ASN A 3 -1.67 4.46 10.21
CA ASN A 3 -0.74 3.59 10.94
C ASN A 3 -0.09 2.62 9.98
N PRO A 4 0.91 3.07 9.20
CA PRO A 4 1.60 2.17 8.29
C PRO A 4 2.37 1.13 9.10
N PRO A 5 2.54 -0.09 8.56
CA PRO A 5 3.41 -1.07 9.19
C PRO A 5 4.86 -0.59 9.15
N ASN A 6 5.70 -1.15 10.02
CA ASN A 6 7.12 -0.86 10.05
C ASN A 6 7.87 -1.80 9.12
N ILE A 7 8.97 -1.30 8.56
CA ILE A 7 9.90 -2.10 7.77
C ILE A 7 10.89 -2.77 8.74
N GLN A 8 10.89 -4.09 8.79
CA GLN A 8 11.78 -4.85 9.65
C GLN A 8 13.13 -5.16 8.97
N ALA A 9 13.12 -5.33 7.65
CA ALA A 9 14.32 -5.56 6.87
C ALA A 9 14.11 -5.04 5.44
N ALA A 10 15.19 -4.60 4.81
CA ALA A 10 15.17 -4.08 3.45
C ALA A 10 16.41 -4.56 2.70
N HIS A 11 16.24 -5.14 1.53
CA HIS A 11 17.31 -5.68 0.70
C HIS A 11 17.19 -5.24 -0.73
N VAL A 12 18.29 -4.83 -1.33
CA VAL A 12 18.35 -4.57 -2.78
C VAL A 12 18.51 -5.92 -3.48
N ILE A 13 17.53 -6.29 -4.31
CA ILE A 13 17.57 -7.57 -5.04
C ILE A 13 17.88 -7.41 -6.52
N ALA A 14 17.69 -6.21 -7.07
CA ALA A 14 18.04 -5.84 -8.44
C ALA A 14 18.08 -4.32 -8.53
N LEU A 15 18.60 -3.76 -9.62
CA LEU A 15 18.56 -2.31 -9.82
C LEU A 15 17.10 -1.83 -9.83
N GLY A 16 16.78 -0.92 -8.92
CA GLY A 16 15.45 -0.38 -8.78
C GLY A 16 14.46 -1.26 -8.01
N VAL A 17 14.86 -2.46 -7.59
CA VAL A 17 13.95 -3.40 -6.92
C VAL A 17 14.44 -3.72 -5.51
N LEU A 18 13.55 -3.55 -4.55
CA LEU A 18 13.80 -3.85 -3.14
C LEU A 18 12.88 -4.97 -2.67
N GLU A 19 13.40 -5.80 -1.76
CA GLU A 19 12.58 -6.73 -0.98
C GLU A 19 12.43 -6.14 0.41
N LEU A 20 11.20 -5.96 0.86
CA LEU A 20 10.88 -5.38 2.16
C LEU A 20 10.14 -6.39 3.02
N VAL A 21 10.65 -6.60 4.24
CA VAL A 21 9.98 -7.42 5.25
C VAL A 21 9.24 -6.48 6.19
N TRP A 22 7.95 -6.70 6.35
CA TRP A 22 7.06 -5.81 7.09
C TRP A 22 6.66 -6.38 8.44
N SER A 23 6.32 -5.50 9.38
CA SER A 23 5.85 -5.89 10.71
C SER A 23 4.53 -6.67 10.68
N THR A 24 3.82 -6.66 9.55
CA THR A 24 2.63 -7.49 9.33
C THR A 24 2.96 -8.96 9.13
N GLY A 25 4.24 -9.30 8.93
CA GLY A 25 4.68 -10.64 8.54
C GLY A 25 4.81 -10.81 7.03
N GLU A 26 4.39 -9.81 6.24
CA GLU A 26 4.51 -9.86 4.79
C GLU A 26 5.93 -9.58 4.33
N THR A 27 6.36 -10.25 3.26
CA THR A 27 7.57 -9.93 2.52
C THR A 27 7.12 -9.54 1.12
N LEU A 28 7.33 -8.28 0.75
CA LEU A 28 6.85 -7.73 -0.52
C LEU A 28 8.01 -7.08 -1.27
N ASN A 29 8.01 -7.26 -2.60
CA ASN A 29 8.94 -6.56 -3.47
C ASN A 29 8.34 -5.24 -3.91
N VAL A 30 9.19 -4.24 -4.09
CA VAL A 30 8.78 -2.96 -4.65
C VAL A 30 9.74 -2.57 -5.76
N ASN A 31 9.20 -2.20 -6.91
CA ASN A 31 9.96 -1.71 -8.05
C ASN A 31 9.90 -0.19 -8.08
N LEU A 32 11.05 0.45 -7.90
CA LEU A 32 11.20 1.90 -7.87
C LEU A 32 11.81 2.45 -9.16
N SER A 33 11.89 1.65 -10.22
CA SER A 33 12.58 2.04 -11.48
C SER A 33 11.99 3.27 -12.15
N ASP A 34 10.72 3.56 -11.89
CA ASP A 34 10.06 4.74 -12.47
C ASP A 34 10.38 6.04 -11.75
N LEU A 35 10.82 5.99 -10.48
CA LEU A 35 11.09 7.18 -9.70
C LEU A 35 12.13 8.11 -10.33
N PRO A 36 13.30 7.60 -10.80
CA PRO A 36 14.31 8.49 -11.41
C PRO A 36 13.80 9.21 -12.65
N ARG A 37 12.86 8.60 -13.37
CA ARG A 37 12.30 9.18 -14.60
C ARG A 37 11.19 10.19 -14.31
N ARG A 38 10.44 9.98 -13.23
CA ARG A 38 9.30 10.83 -12.87
C ARG A 38 9.69 12.05 -12.06
N ASN A 39 10.75 11.94 -11.27
CA ASN A 39 11.11 12.96 -10.32
C ASN A 39 12.63 13.17 -10.33
N ALA A 40 13.05 14.38 -10.71
CA ALA A 40 14.47 14.75 -10.79
C ALA A 40 15.19 14.58 -9.46
N ALA A 41 14.50 14.74 -8.33
CA ALA A 41 15.10 14.56 -7.01
C ALA A 41 15.60 13.13 -6.79
N PHE A 42 15.04 12.15 -7.49
CA PHE A 42 15.42 10.75 -7.39
C PHE A 42 16.29 10.26 -8.55
N ALA A 43 16.82 11.17 -9.37
CA ALA A 43 17.61 10.80 -10.55
C ALA A 43 18.81 9.90 -10.23
N LYS A 44 19.43 10.07 -9.07
CA LYS A 44 20.60 9.28 -8.64
C LYS A 44 20.27 7.81 -8.41
N LEU A 45 19.01 7.46 -8.20
CA LEU A 45 18.60 6.06 -8.01
C LEU A 45 18.77 5.21 -9.27
N ALA A 46 18.98 5.82 -10.43
CA ALA A 46 19.30 5.11 -11.65
C ALA A 46 20.72 4.55 -11.67
N ASP A 47 21.60 5.04 -10.80
CA ASP A 47 22.97 4.54 -10.66
C ASP A 47 22.97 3.31 -9.73
N PRO A 48 23.42 2.15 -10.23
CA PRO A 48 23.43 0.91 -9.42
C PRO A 48 24.26 1.03 -8.14
N VAL A 49 25.39 1.73 -8.19
CA VAL A 49 26.27 1.90 -7.02
C VAL A 49 25.57 2.75 -5.96
N PHE A 50 24.96 3.85 -6.37
CA PHE A 50 24.22 4.71 -5.45
C PHE A 50 22.99 3.99 -4.88
N PHE A 51 22.23 3.32 -5.72
CA PHE A 51 21.04 2.58 -5.28
C PHE A 51 21.38 1.53 -4.22
N ALA A 52 22.50 0.87 -4.36
CA ALA A 52 22.97 -0.16 -3.42
C ALA A 52 23.32 0.39 -2.04
N THR A 53 23.47 1.70 -1.88
CA THR A 53 23.76 2.33 -0.57
C THR A 53 22.51 2.53 0.28
N MET A 54 21.34 2.08 -0.19
CA MET A 54 20.10 2.17 0.55
C MET A 54 20.23 1.61 1.97
N ALA A 55 19.65 2.31 2.94
CA ALA A 55 19.60 1.90 4.34
C ALA A 55 18.20 2.05 4.90
N ARG A 56 17.81 1.09 5.73
CA ARG A 56 16.56 1.13 6.48
C ARG A 56 16.71 2.12 7.64
N ASP A 57 15.68 2.92 7.87
CA ASP A 57 15.57 3.75 9.06
C ASP A 57 15.60 2.88 10.33
N GLU A 58 16.20 3.38 11.39
CA GLU A 58 16.36 2.68 12.67
C GLU A 58 15.03 2.15 13.22
N TRP A 59 13.97 2.90 13.06
CA TRP A 59 12.64 2.56 13.59
C TRP A 59 11.74 1.86 12.55
N GLY A 60 12.26 1.65 11.34
CA GLY A 60 11.47 1.04 10.27
C GLY A 60 10.41 1.96 9.67
N HIS A 61 10.57 3.28 9.82
CA HIS A 61 9.62 4.25 9.29
C HIS A 61 9.85 4.58 7.82
N GLY A 62 10.93 4.07 7.24
CA GLY A 62 11.26 4.29 5.84
C GLY A 62 12.63 3.76 5.47
N ILE A 63 13.04 4.08 4.26
CA ILE A 63 14.36 3.79 3.73
C ILE A 63 14.97 5.08 3.18
N GLY A 64 16.28 5.13 3.10
CA GLY A 64 16.97 6.31 2.60
C GLY A 64 18.27 6.02 1.91
N TRP A 65 18.78 7.05 1.26
CA TRP A 65 20.06 7.07 0.57
C TRP A 65 20.86 8.29 1.05
N PRO A 66 22.19 8.28 0.86
CA PRO A 66 22.99 9.46 1.18
C PRO A 66 22.48 10.72 0.49
N GLY A 67 22.60 11.86 1.17
CA GLY A 67 22.16 13.14 0.60
C GLY A 67 20.71 13.50 0.90
N GLY A 68 20.07 12.78 1.82
CA GLY A 68 18.72 13.13 2.28
C GLY A 68 17.58 12.59 1.43
N LEU A 69 17.86 11.70 0.47
CA LEU A 69 16.81 11.02 -0.27
C LEU A 69 16.20 9.95 0.61
N ASP A 70 14.88 9.99 0.77
CA ASP A 70 14.16 8.98 1.56
C ASP A 70 12.77 8.68 1.00
N LEU A 71 12.23 7.54 1.42
CA LEU A 71 10.88 7.12 1.12
C LEU A 71 10.25 6.57 2.41
N GLY A 72 9.05 7.04 2.72
CA GLY A 72 8.34 6.62 3.92
C GLY A 72 7.73 5.23 3.79
N ALA A 73 7.58 4.56 4.92
CA ALA A 73 7.01 3.23 5.00
C ALA A 73 5.58 3.17 4.47
N ASP A 74 4.77 4.20 4.72
CA ASP A 74 3.38 4.26 4.26
C ASP A 74 3.28 4.16 2.73
N ARG A 75 4.08 4.97 2.03
CA ARG A 75 4.11 4.98 0.58
C ARG A 75 4.66 3.66 0.01
N LEU A 76 5.73 3.15 0.62
CA LEU A 76 6.35 1.90 0.19
C LEU A 76 5.43 0.70 0.38
N TYR A 77 4.72 0.66 1.49
CA TYR A 77 3.78 -0.42 1.76
C TYR A 77 2.64 -0.44 0.75
N GLU A 78 2.04 0.71 0.52
CA GLU A 78 0.94 0.83 -0.42
C GLU A 78 1.39 0.46 -1.84
N LEU A 79 2.53 1.00 -2.28
CA LEU A 79 3.08 0.71 -3.61
C LEU A 79 3.43 -0.77 -3.76
N SER A 80 4.03 -1.38 -2.73
CA SER A 80 4.37 -2.80 -2.75
C SER A 80 3.13 -3.69 -2.90
N ARG A 81 2.07 -3.39 -2.17
CA ARG A 81 0.83 -4.14 -2.26
C ARG A 81 0.15 -3.93 -3.62
N GLU A 82 0.12 -2.71 -4.10
CA GLU A 82 -0.43 -2.39 -5.42
C GLU A 82 0.29 -3.14 -6.53
N GLN A 83 1.61 -3.14 -6.51
CA GLN A 83 2.41 -3.86 -7.51
C GLN A 83 2.24 -5.37 -7.42
N ALA A 84 1.96 -5.89 -6.24
CA ALA A 84 1.67 -7.31 -6.03
C ALA A 84 0.22 -7.69 -6.40
N GLY A 85 -0.61 -6.73 -6.81
CA GLY A 85 -2.01 -6.97 -7.12
C GLY A 85 -2.89 -7.15 -5.89
N LEU A 86 -2.43 -6.69 -4.73
CA LEU A 86 -3.15 -6.79 -3.46
C LEU A 86 -3.94 -5.51 -3.18
N PRO A 87 -5.08 -5.60 -2.48
CA PRO A 87 -5.84 -4.42 -2.11
C PRO A 87 -5.05 -3.49 -1.20
N THR A 88 -5.26 -2.17 -1.35
CA THR A 88 -4.64 -1.17 -0.49
C THR A 88 -5.68 -0.47 0.39
N ALA A 89 -5.22 0.11 1.50
CA ALA A 89 -6.09 0.90 2.38
C ALA A 89 -6.71 2.09 1.63
N SER A 90 -5.94 2.73 0.75
CA SER A 90 -6.44 3.85 -0.07
C SER A 90 -7.57 3.42 -1.01
N GLU A 91 -7.44 2.28 -1.64
CA GLU A 91 -8.50 1.74 -2.50
C GLU A 91 -9.75 1.40 -1.70
N PHE A 92 -9.57 0.83 -0.51
CA PHE A 92 -10.67 0.49 0.39
C PHE A 92 -11.41 1.75 0.85
N GLU A 93 -10.67 2.77 1.30
CA GLU A 93 -11.26 4.04 1.70
C GLU A 93 -11.99 4.72 0.53
N ALA A 94 -11.39 4.71 -0.65
CA ALA A 94 -12.01 5.25 -1.86
C ALA A 94 -13.31 4.53 -2.22
N TRP A 95 -13.36 3.21 -2.06
CA TRP A 95 -14.58 2.43 -2.26
C TRP A 95 -15.68 2.86 -1.30
N MET A 96 -15.35 3.04 -0.02
CA MET A 96 -16.31 3.51 0.97
C MET A 96 -16.83 4.92 0.64
N GLU A 97 -15.92 5.86 0.34
CA GLU A 97 -16.28 7.25 0.03
C GLU A 97 -17.11 7.35 -1.24
N ARG A 98 -16.70 6.66 -2.28
CA ARG A 98 -17.37 6.68 -3.58
C ARG A 98 -18.82 6.18 -3.49
N ASN A 99 -19.08 5.26 -2.59
CA ASN A 99 -20.38 4.66 -2.39
C ASN A 99 -21.14 5.20 -1.17
N GLY A 100 -20.57 6.20 -0.49
CA GLY A 100 -21.20 6.84 0.66
C GLY A 100 -21.40 5.92 1.86
N LEU A 101 -20.49 4.96 2.07
CA LEU A 101 -20.63 3.94 3.10
C LEU A 101 -20.01 4.40 4.43
N SER A 102 -20.81 4.33 5.50
CA SER A 102 -20.29 4.44 6.86
C SER A 102 -19.58 3.14 7.24
N LEU A 103 -18.85 3.15 8.37
CA LEU A 103 -18.25 1.92 8.90
C LEU A 103 -19.29 0.82 9.11
N SER A 104 -20.45 1.17 9.68
CA SER A 104 -21.50 0.21 9.94
C SER A 104 -22.12 -0.36 8.67
N VAL A 105 -22.38 0.49 7.68
CA VAL A 105 -22.96 0.04 6.40
C VAL A 105 -21.97 -0.81 5.62
N ALA A 106 -20.70 -0.44 5.60
CA ALA A 106 -19.66 -1.24 4.95
C ALA A 106 -19.53 -2.61 5.61
N ALA A 107 -19.54 -2.66 6.94
CA ALA A 107 -19.48 -3.91 7.69
C ALA A 107 -20.67 -4.84 7.35
N GLU A 108 -21.86 -4.28 7.35
CA GLU A 108 -23.06 -5.01 6.98
C GLU A 108 -23.00 -5.51 5.53
N SER A 109 -22.53 -4.64 4.62
CA SER A 109 -22.41 -4.97 3.19
C SER A 109 -21.46 -6.12 2.91
N LEU A 110 -20.37 -6.20 3.66
CA LEU A 110 -19.33 -7.22 3.47
C LEU A 110 -19.47 -8.42 4.43
N GLY A 111 -20.45 -8.39 5.34
CA GLY A 111 -20.60 -9.45 6.34
C GLY A 111 -19.46 -9.51 7.34
N MET A 112 -18.91 -8.37 7.72
CA MET A 112 -17.77 -8.24 8.61
C MET A 112 -18.10 -7.38 9.81
N THR A 113 -17.23 -7.38 10.82
CA THR A 113 -17.40 -6.50 11.98
C THR A 113 -17.01 -5.09 11.63
N ARG A 114 -17.63 -4.11 12.27
CA ARG A 114 -17.29 -2.72 12.15
C ARG A 114 -15.81 -2.45 12.50
N ARG A 115 -15.31 -3.16 13.52
CA ARG A 115 -13.90 -3.06 13.95
C ARG A 115 -12.94 -3.47 12.82
N MET A 116 -13.26 -4.55 12.11
CA MET A 116 -12.42 -5.00 11.01
C MET A 116 -12.41 -3.99 9.86
N ILE A 117 -13.56 -3.41 9.53
CA ILE A 117 -13.65 -2.36 8.52
C ILE A 117 -12.77 -1.16 8.90
N ALA A 118 -12.79 -0.76 10.18
CA ALA A 118 -11.95 0.32 10.67
C ALA A 118 -10.45 0.00 10.51
N HIS A 119 -10.04 -1.23 10.76
CA HIS A 119 -8.66 -1.66 10.54
C HIS A 119 -8.24 -1.59 9.07
N TYR A 120 -9.09 -2.01 8.17
CA TYR A 120 -8.80 -1.95 6.73
C TYR A 120 -8.74 -0.51 6.24
N ARG A 121 -9.65 0.32 6.69
CA ARG A 121 -9.70 1.74 6.29
C ARG A 121 -8.46 2.50 6.72
N THR A 122 -7.94 2.24 7.91
CA THR A 122 -6.77 2.95 8.44
C THR A 122 -5.43 2.31 8.06
N GLY A 123 -5.44 1.12 7.49
CA GLY A 123 -4.23 0.38 7.16
C GLY A 123 -3.63 -0.39 8.32
N SER A 124 -4.33 -0.51 9.45
CA SER A 124 -3.84 -1.22 10.64
C SER A 124 -3.69 -2.73 10.41
N LYS A 125 -4.43 -3.28 9.45
CA LYS A 125 -4.34 -4.69 9.07
C LYS A 125 -4.31 -4.83 7.54
N PRO A 126 -3.52 -5.81 7.01
CA PRO A 126 -3.50 -6.07 5.58
C PRO A 126 -4.88 -6.53 5.10
N ILE A 127 -5.28 -6.04 3.94
CA ILE A 127 -6.57 -6.41 3.34
C ILE A 127 -6.38 -7.65 2.47
N PRO A 128 -7.05 -8.78 2.78
CA PRO A 128 -6.96 -9.97 1.92
C PRO A 128 -7.53 -9.72 0.52
N ILE A 129 -7.03 -10.47 -0.46
CA ILE A 129 -7.53 -10.41 -1.84
C ILE A 129 -9.05 -10.57 -1.89
N VAL A 130 -9.58 -11.50 -1.11
CA VAL A 130 -11.02 -11.81 -1.09
C VAL A 130 -11.86 -10.60 -0.69
N VAL A 131 -11.36 -9.75 0.21
CA VAL A 131 -12.06 -8.52 0.61
C VAL A 131 -12.07 -7.51 -0.55
N GLY A 132 -10.95 -7.36 -1.26
CA GLY A 132 -10.88 -6.51 -2.44
C GLY A 132 -11.86 -6.96 -3.53
N LEU A 133 -11.95 -8.26 -3.76
CA LEU A 133 -12.91 -8.83 -4.71
C LEU A 133 -14.35 -8.60 -4.26
N ALA A 134 -14.62 -8.71 -2.96
CA ALA A 134 -15.95 -8.45 -2.40
C ALA A 134 -16.37 -6.99 -2.61
N CYS A 135 -15.45 -6.04 -2.42
CA CYS A 135 -15.71 -4.62 -2.68
C CYS A 135 -16.07 -4.37 -4.14
N LYS A 136 -15.32 -4.96 -5.07
CA LYS A 136 -15.57 -4.85 -6.51
C LYS A 136 -16.91 -5.47 -6.90
N GLY A 137 -17.21 -6.64 -6.37
CA GLY A 137 -18.47 -7.33 -6.62
C GLY A 137 -19.66 -6.55 -6.08
N TRP A 138 -19.53 -6.02 -4.87
CA TRP A 138 -20.58 -5.18 -4.28
C TRP A 138 -20.84 -3.94 -5.14
N GLU A 139 -19.78 -3.24 -5.54
CA GLU A 139 -19.89 -2.02 -6.35
C GLU A 139 -20.54 -2.30 -7.70
N ALA A 140 -20.12 -3.36 -8.38
CA ALA A 140 -20.69 -3.73 -9.67
C ALA A 140 -22.20 -3.98 -9.59
N THR A 141 -22.63 -4.67 -8.52
CA THR A 141 -24.05 -4.98 -8.29
C THR A 141 -24.85 -3.72 -7.97
N HIS A 142 -24.33 -2.88 -7.09
CA HIS A 142 -25.06 -1.68 -6.64
C HIS A 142 -25.05 -0.56 -7.67
N THR A 143 -23.97 -0.43 -8.45
CA THR A 143 -23.91 0.52 -9.56
C THR A 143 -24.96 0.18 -10.62
N ARG A 144 -25.15 -1.10 -10.94
CA ARG A 144 -26.20 -1.55 -11.85
C ARG A 144 -27.57 -1.18 -11.34
N GLN A 145 -27.84 -1.39 -10.06
CA GLN A 145 -29.12 -1.04 -9.44
C GLN A 145 -29.36 0.47 -9.52
N GLY A 146 -28.34 1.28 -9.28
CA GLY A 146 -28.42 2.72 -9.39
C GLY A 146 -28.66 3.19 -10.82
N GLN A 147 -28.12 2.52 -11.82
CA GLN A 147 -28.31 2.84 -13.23
C GLN A 147 -29.68 2.46 -13.77
N SER A 148 -30.29 1.42 -13.19
CA SER A 148 -31.61 0.96 -13.63
C SER A 148 -32.75 1.74 -12.99
N ALA A 149 -32.44 2.60 -12.04
CA ALA A 149 -33.42 3.49 -11.43
C ALA A 149 -33.54 4.78 -12.23
#